data_bb692e59277c596f19390b00c632a305
#
_entry.id   bb692e59277c596f19390b00c632a305
#
_cell.length_a   1.000
_cell.length_b   1.000
_cell.length_c   1.000
_cell.angle_alpha   90.00
_cell.angle_beta   90.00
_cell.angle_gamma   90.00
#
_symmetry.space_group_name_H-M   'P 1'
#
loop_
_entity.id
_entity.type
_entity.pdbx_description
1 polymer ?
#
loop_
_entity_poly.entity_id
_entity_poly.type
_entity_poly.pdbx_seq_one_letter_code
_entity_poly.pdbx_strand_id
1 'polypeptide(L)'
;RKGLRKNLNTLEVDKGSPLKGKLLIQMFEKSSLRTRLSFYLAIKQLGGSTLTLRPDELHLSKGGESIEDTAKILSNFGNAFMFRTDNDFKLEEFGKYLSIPIINGLSPSSHPTQVLSDVFTAEEIKKKPISKLNIAWIGDSNNVLNSLIAASVKFSFNLRIGCPKKYQPQKSIID
;
A
#
# COMPACT_ATOMS: atom_id res chain seq x y z
N ARG A 1 -7.06 14.85 -1.08
CA ARG A 1 -6.14 16.00 -0.92
C ARG A 1 -5.70 16.63 -2.25
N LYS A 2 -6.43 16.43 -3.33
CA LYS A 2 -6.16 17.08 -4.63
C LYS A 2 -6.10 18.60 -4.43
N GLY A 3 -4.96 19.24 -4.69
CA GLY A 3 -4.74 20.69 -4.50
C GLY A 3 -4.22 21.15 -3.14
N LEU A 4 -4.14 20.29 -2.12
CA LEU A 4 -3.62 20.64 -0.79
C LEU A 4 -2.11 20.36 -0.61
N ARG A 5 -1.43 19.88 -1.66
CA ARG A 5 -0.02 19.48 -1.63
C ARG A 5 1.00 20.63 -1.56
N LYS A 6 0.59 21.86 -1.37
CA LYS A 6 1.53 22.99 -1.39
C LYS A 6 2.57 22.94 -0.26
N ASN A 7 2.31 22.22 0.83
CA ASN A 7 3.23 22.09 1.97
C ASN A 7 3.36 20.63 2.40
N LEU A 8 4.21 19.86 1.73
CA LEU A 8 4.50 18.46 2.10
C LEU A 8 5.17 18.34 3.49
N ASN A 9 5.80 19.40 3.97
CA ASN A 9 6.57 19.40 5.21
C ASN A 9 5.76 19.86 6.44
N THR A 10 4.45 20.00 6.32
CA THR A 10 3.60 20.45 7.43
C THR A 10 2.87 19.29 8.08
N LEU A 11 2.73 19.36 9.40
CA LEU A 11 1.81 18.52 10.18
C LEU A 11 0.40 19.14 10.28
N GLU A 12 0.14 20.21 9.55
CA GLU A 12 -1.16 20.86 9.50
C GLU A 12 -2.25 19.86 9.09
N VAL A 13 -3.34 19.87 9.85
CA VAL A 13 -4.45 18.95 9.65
C VAL A 13 -5.44 19.53 8.65
N ASP A 14 -5.90 18.69 7.73
CA ASP A 14 -6.90 19.07 6.75
C ASP A 14 -8.22 19.47 7.40
N LYS A 15 -8.91 20.44 6.82
CA LYS A 15 -10.28 20.80 7.24
C LYS A 15 -11.18 19.58 7.23
N GLY A 16 -11.93 19.38 8.34
CA GLY A 16 -12.82 18.24 8.51
C GLY A 16 -12.18 17.00 9.13
N SER A 17 -10.83 16.93 9.23
CA SER A 17 -10.11 15.87 9.95
C SER A 17 -10.73 14.47 9.73
N PRO A 18 -10.78 13.92 8.49
CA PRO A 18 -11.57 12.73 8.17
C PRO A 18 -11.14 11.47 8.93
N LEU A 19 -9.92 11.47 9.49
CA LEU A 19 -9.40 10.37 10.30
C LEU A 19 -9.27 10.73 11.79
N LYS A 20 -9.98 11.76 12.27
CA LYS A 20 -9.98 12.12 13.68
C LYS A 20 -10.40 10.92 14.55
N GLY A 21 -9.58 10.60 15.55
CA GLY A 21 -9.78 9.45 16.43
C GLY A 21 -9.49 8.09 15.80
N LYS A 22 -8.93 8.05 14.58
CA LYS A 22 -8.53 6.80 13.93
C LYS A 22 -7.04 6.53 14.10
N LEU A 23 -6.70 5.24 14.28
CA LEU A 23 -5.34 4.74 14.43
C LEU A 23 -4.99 3.81 13.26
N LEU A 24 -3.94 4.16 12.52
CA LEU A 24 -3.28 3.25 11.61
C LEU A 24 -2.11 2.57 12.34
N ILE A 25 -2.18 1.25 12.47
CA ILE A 25 -1.05 0.44 12.92
C ILE A 25 -0.21 0.09 11.70
N GLN A 26 1.11 0.28 11.78
CA GLN A 26 2.05 0.00 10.69
C GLN A 26 3.09 -1.03 11.15
N MET A 27 3.41 -1.98 10.29
CA MET A 27 4.51 -2.91 10.52
C MET A 27 5.39 -3.03 9.27
N PHE A 28 6.71 -3.06 9.48
CA PHE A 28 7.70 -3.14 8.42
C PHE A 28 8.69 -4.26 8.74
N GLU A 29 8.64 -5.37 8.02
CA GLU A 29 9.67 -6.43 8.08
C GLU A 29 10.94 -6.03 7.32
N LYS A 30 10.81 -5.12 6.34
CA LYS A 30 11.95 -4.49 5.66
C LYS A 30 11.95 -2.98 5.91
N SER A 31 13.11 -2.44 6.19
CA SER A 31 13.27 -1.00 6.38
C SER A 31 12.79 -0.21 5.16
N SER A 32 12.05 0.84 5.40
CA SER A 32 11.48 1.69 4.36
C SER A 32 11.27 3.11 4.89
N LEU A 33 12.21 3.98 4.62
CA LEU A 33 12.12 5.37 5.04
C LEU A 33 10.95 6.09 4.34
N ARG A 34 10.90 6.02 3.01
CA ARG A 34 9.88 6.74 2.22
C ARG A 34 8.47 6.30 2.56
N THR A 35 8.18 5.01 2.55
CA THR A 35 6.84 4.50 2.86
C THR A 35 6.42 4.86 4.28
N ARG A 36 7.32 4.69 5.25
CA ARG A 36 7.06 5.02 6.67
C ARG A 36 6.69 6.50 6.84
N LEU A 37 7.48 7.40 6.29
CA LEU A 37 7.22 8.84 6.38
C LEU A 37 5.95 9.24 5.62
N SER A 38 5.70 8.66 4.44
CA SER A 38 4.52 8.97 3.64
C SER A 38 3.23 8.60 4.36
N PHE A 39 3.15 7.40 4.94
CA PHE A 39 1.98 6.99 5.74
C PHE A 39 1.84 7.83 7.00
N TYR A 40 2.94 8.06 7.73
CA TYR A 40 2.91 8.92 8.92
C TYR A 40 2.33 10.30 8.61
N LEU A 41 2.89 10.99 7.61
CA LEU A 41 2.44 12.33 7.24
C LEU A 41 1.01 12.33 6.72
N ALA A 42 0.65 11.37 5.86
CA ALA A 42 -0.69 11.29 5.31
C ALA A 42 -1.76 11.14 6.41
N ILE A 43 -1.54 10.22 7.35
CA ILE A 43 -2.48 9.99 8.46
C ILE A 43 -2.56 11.20 9.38
N LYS A 44 -1.41 11.82 9.72
CA LYS A 44 -1.36 13.04 10.55
C LYS A 44 -2.10 14.19 9.88
N GLN A 45 -1.86 14.43 8.61
CA GLN A 45 -2.54 15.49 7.85
C GLN A 45 -4.03 15.24 7.68
N LEU A 46 -4.50 14.00 7.78
CA LEU A 46 -5.92 13.63 7.79
C LEU A 46 -6.54 13.64 9.20
N GLY A 47 -5.77 14.01 10.23
CA GLY A 47 -6.23 14.12 11.61
C GLY A 47 -6.20 12.83 12.43
N GLY A 48 -5.62 11.76 11.88
CA GLY A 48 -5.45 10.47 12.54
C GLY A 48 -4.12 10.32 13.29
N SER A 49 -3.93 9.14 13.85
CA SER A 49 -2.70 8.73 14.55
C SER A 49 -2.08 7.49 13.90
N THR A 50 -0.78 7.31 14.10
CA THR A 50 -0.07 6.12 13.65
C THR A 50 0.70 5.49 14.80
N LEU A 51 0.71 4.17 14.84
CA LEU A 51 1.59 3.37 15.69
C LEU A 51 2.44 2.48 14.78
N THR A 52 3.75 2.55 14.91
CA THR A 52 4.65 1.67 14.16
C THR A 52 5.18 0.59 15.08
N LEU A 53 4.88 -0.66 14.75
CA LEU A 53 5.37 -1.85 15.43
C LEU A 53 6.63 -2.36 14.74
N ARG A 54 7.55 -2.89 15.50
CA ARG A 54 8.70 -3.63 15.00
C ARG A 54 8.38 -5.12 14.93
N PRO A 55 8.95 -5.87 13.97
CA PRO A 55 8.71 -7.31 13.85
C PRO A 55 9.07 -8.11 15.10
N ASP A 56 10.07 -7.66 15.86
CA ASP A 56 10.52 -8.26 17.10
C ASP A 56 9.53 -8.06 18.27
N GLU A 57 8.70 -7.03 18.22
CA GLU A 57 7.66 -6.76 19.25
C GLU A 57 6.46 -7.71 19.13
N LEU A 58 6.27 -8.36 17.99
CA LEU A 58 5.12 -9.24 17.75
C LEU A 58 5.40 -10.73 18.00
N HIS A 59 6.63 -11.08 18.38
CA HIS A 59 7.05 -12.46 18.65
C HIS A 59 6.56 -13.50 17.60
N LEU A 60 6.34 -13.11 16.34
CA LEU A 60 5.91 -13.96 15.24
C LEU A 60 6.96 -15.03 14.82
N SER A 61 8.09 -15.08 15.51
CA SER A 61 9.14 -16.07 15.34
C SER A 61 8.95 -17.27 16.27
N LYS A 62 9.60 -18.39 15.98
CA LYS A 62 9.49 -19.70 16.60
C LYS A 62 9.14 -19.66 18.11
N GLY A 63 7.91 -20.07 18.44
CA GLY A 63 7.41 -20.18 19.82
C GLY A 63 6.66 -18.93 20.33
N GLY A 64 6.42 -17.92 19.49
CA GLY A 64 5.63 -16.72 19.82
C GLY A 64 4.14 -16.82 19.49
N GLU A 65 3.48 -15.68 19.45
CA GLU A 65 2.05 -15.58 19.13
C GLU A 65 1.75 -16.03 17.70
N SER A 66 0.58 -16.60 17.49
CA SER A 66 0.08 -16.93 16.16
C SER A 66 -0.30 -15.66 15.39
N ILE A 67 -0.29 -15.73 14.06
CA ILE A 67 -0.81 -14.62 13.20
C ILE A 67 -2.27 -14.34 13.55
N GLU A 68 -3.06 -15.38 13.85
CA GLU A 68 -4.46 -15.26 14.24
C GLU A 68 -4.63 -14.44 15.52
N ASP A 69 -3.89 -14.75 16.57
CA ASP A 69 -3.99 -14.03 17.85
C ASP A 69 -3.51 -12.58 17.70
N THR A 70 -2.39 -12.38 17.02
CA THR A 70 -1.87 -11.05 16.71
C THR A 70 -2.90 -10.23 15.90
N ALA A 71 -3.54 -10.82 14.90
CA ALA A 71 -4.57 -10.13 14.10
C ALA A 71 -5.78 -9.72 14.93
N LYS A 72 -6.23 -10.58 15.85
CA LYS A 72 -7.33 -10.27 16.78
C LYS A 72 -6.95 -9.10 17.70
N ILE A 73 -5.73 -9.10 18.24
CA ILE A 73 -5.22 -8.00 19.08
C ILE A 73 -5.19 -6.70 18.26
N LEU A 74 -4.57 -6.70 17.09
CA LEU A 74 -4.49 -5.52 16.23
C LEU A 74 -5.87 -4.97 15.87
N SER A 75 -6.85 -5.86 15.66
CA SER A 75 -8.24 -5.49 15.35
C SER A 75 -8.95 -4.78 16.50
N ASN A 76 -8.58 -5.07 17.74
CA ASN A 76 -9.17 -4.41 18.91
C ASN A 76 -8.60 -3.00 19.16
N PHE A 77 -7.38 -2.73 18.72
CA PHE A 77 -6.71 -1.46 19.00
C PHE A 77 -6.66 -0.51 17.81
N GLY A 78 -6.59 -1.04 16.57
CA GLY A 78 -6.45 -0.25 15.37
C GLY A 78 -7.75 -0.06 14.58
N ASN A 79 -7.72 0.86 13.62
CA ASN A 79 -8.78 1.04 12.63
C ASN A 79 -8.37 0.60 11.23
N ALA A 80 -7.08 0.42 11.00
CA ALA A 80 -6.49 -0.19 9.82
C ALA A 80 -5.08 -0.69 10.16
N PHE A 81 -4.62 -1.71 9.45
CA PHE A 81 -3.28 -2.26 9.58
C PHE A 81 -2.54 -2.15 8.25
N MET A 82 -1.39 -1.48 8.24
CA MET A 82 -0.50 -1.44 7.08
C MET A 82 0.67 -2.38 7.32
N PHE A 83 0.85 -3.32 6.39
CA PHE A 83 1.91 -4.32 6.48
C PHE A 83 2.82 -4.29 5.26
N ARG A 84 4.12 -4.12 5.48
CA ARG A 84 5.16 -4.30 4.48
C ARG A 84 5.98 -5.52 4.84
N THR A 85 5.92 -6.54 4.00
CA THR A 85 6.49 -7.88 4.26
C THR A 85 7.30 -8.38 3.07
N ASP A 86 8.15 -9.35 3.30
CA ASP A 86 8.82 -10.13 2.25
C ASP A 86 8.14 -11.50 2.00
N ASN A 87 6.94 -11.69 2.54
CA ASN A 87 6.19 -12.93 2.40
C ASN A 87 4.71 -12.65 2.16
N ASP A 88 4.22 -12.93 0.94
CA ASP A 88 2.82 -12.76 0.56
C ASP A 88 1.88 -13.62 1.42
N PHE A 89 2.30 -14.82 1.80
CA PHE A 89 1.50 -15.71 2.67
C PHE A 89 1.15 -15.05 4.01
N LYS A 90 2.10 -14.36 4.64
CA LYS A 90 1.81 -13.64 5.89
C LYS A 90 0.76 -12.55 5.70
N LEU A 91 0.83 -11.84 4.57
CA LEU A 91 -0.15 -10.79 4.24
C LEU A 91 -1.56 -11.37 4.08
N GLU A 92 -1.66 -12.52 3.39
CA GLU A 92 -2.92 -13.24 3.19
C GLU A 92 -3.46 -13.79 4.51
N GLU A 93 -2.61 -14.39 5.34
CA GLU A 93 -3.01 -14.92 6.65
C GLU A 93 -3.53 -13.80 7.57
N PHE A 94 -2.83 -12.68 7.67
CA PHE A 94 -3.36 -11.53 8.40
C PHE A 94 -4.72 -11.09 7.84
N GLY A 95 -4.88 -11.08 6.51
CA GLY A 95 -6.13 -10.72 5.85
C GLY A 95 -7.31 -11.63 6.20
N LYS A 96 -7.08 -12.89 6.57
CA LYS A 96 -8.13 -13.82 6.99
C LYS A 96 -8.67 -13.53 8.40
N TYR A 97 -7.81 -13.10 9.31
CA TYR A 97 -8.14 -12.98 10.73
C TYR A 97 -8.37 -11.54 11.20
N LEU A 98 -7.93 -10.55 10.44
CA LEU A 98 -8.20 -9.14 10.76
C LEU A 98 -9.66 -8.78 10.52
N SER A 99 -10.31 -8.15 11.49
CA SER A 99 -11.62 -7.51 11.32
C SER A 99 -11.52 -6.04 10.86
N ILE A 100 -10.31 -5.50 10.75
CA ILE A 100 -10.01 -4.16 10.23
C ILE A 100 -9.32 -4.26 8.86
N PRO A 101 -9.42 -3.23 8.01
CA PRO A 101 -8.74 -3.24 6.71
C PRO A 101 -7.24 -3.45 6.81
N ILE A 102 -6.70 -4.32 5.94
CA ILE A 102 -5.26 -4.46 5.74
C ILE A 102 -4.81 -3.72 4.49
N ILE A 103 -3.71 -2.99 4.59
CA ILE A 103 -3.09 -2.23 3.50
C ILE A 103 -1.74 -2.87 3.19
N ASN A 104 -1.59 -3.40 1.97
CA ASN A 104 -0.30 -3.87 1.50
C ASN A 104 0.66 -2.70 1.24
N GLY A 105 1.63 -2.50 2.13
CA GLY A 105 2.67 -1.47 2.03
C GLY A 105 3.80 -1.80 1.05
N LEU A 106 3.90 -3.02 0.63
CA LEU A 106 4.70 -3.72 -0.37
C LEU A 106 4.86 -5.19 0.05
N SER A 107 4.71 -6.09 -0.89
CA SER A 107 5.04 -7.50 -0.76
C SER A 107 5.86 -7.99 -1.97
N PRO A 108 6.37 -9.22 -1.98
CA PRO A 108 7.10 -9.77 -3.12
C PRO A 108 6.31 -9.72 -4.43
N SER A 109 5.02 -9.98 -4.39
CA SER A 109 4.16 -10.06 -5.58
C SER A 109 3.54 -8.71 -5.96
N SER A 110 3.42 -7.73 -5.06
CA SER A 110 2.66 -6.51 -5.34
C SER A 110 3.12 -5.27 -4.58
N HIS A 111 2.88 -4.09 -5.17
CA HIS A 111 3.13 -2.77 -4.56
C HIS A 111 1.99 -1.79 -4.88
N PRO A 112 0.78 -2.04 -4.38
CA PRO A 112 -0.41 -1.26 -4.74
C PRO A 112 -0.30 0.22 -4.39
N THR A 113 0.34 0.56 -3.27
CA THR A 113 0.50 1.95 -2.84
C THR A 113 1.37 2.78 -3.79
N GLN A 114 2.37 2.15 -4.44
CA GLN A 114 3.16 2.81 -5.49
C GLN A 114 2.29 3.13 -6.69
N VAL A 115 1.55 2.14 -7.18
CA VAL A 115 0.71 2.30 -8.37
C VAL A 115 -0.41 3.30 -8.16
N LEU A 116 -1.04 3.34 -6.97
CA LEU A 116 -2.01 4.39 -6.64
C LEU A 116 -1.39 5.79 -6.70
N SER A 117 -0.14 5.93 -6.26
CA SER A 117 0.59 7.20 -6.37
C SER A 117 0.90 7.56 -7.82
N ASP A 118 1.26 6.58 -8.65
CA ASP A 118 1.55 6.78 -10.08
C ASP A 118 0.29 7.18 -10.84
N VAL A 119 -0.84 6.50 -10.60
CA VAL A 119 -2.15 6.84 -11.18
C VAL A 119 -2.54 8.26 -10.80
N PHE A 120 -2.46 8.59 -9.51
CA PHE A 120 -2.79 9.93 -9.03
C PHE A 120 -1.89 11.01 -9.67
N THR A 121 -0.59 10.75 -9.78
CA THR A 121 0.38 11.66 -10.38
C THR A 121 0.10 11.85 -11.87
N ALA A 122 -0.20 10.77 -12.60
CA ALA A 122 -0.53 10.83 -14.01
C ALA A 122 -1.79 11.68 -14.27
N GLU A 123 -2.86 11.48 -13.49
CA GLU A 123 -4.06 12.31 -13.56
C GLU A 123 -3.79 13.78 -13.24
N GLU A 124 -2.97 14.04 -12.22
CA GLU A 124 -2.64 15.39 -11.79
C GLU A 124 -1.85 16.15 -12.85
N ILE A 125 -0.86 15.50 -13.47
CA ILE A 125 -0.02 16.11 -14.53
C ILE A 125 -0.79 16.24 -15.86
N LYS A 126 -1.49 15.17 -16.26
CA LYS A 126 -2.20 15.14 -17.55
C LYS A 126 -3.54 15.88 -17.52
N LYS A 127 -4.05 16.23 -16.33
CA LYS A 127 -5.38 16.88 -16.14
C LYS A 127 -6.52 16.06 -16.78
N LYS A 128 -6.37 14.75 -16.82
CA LYS A 128 -7.34 13.79 -17.37
C LYS A 128 -7.47 12.59 -16.44
N PRO A 129 -8.65 11.96 -16.34
CA PRO A 129 -8.80 10.71 -15.62
C PRO A 129 -7.93 9.61 -16.25
N ILE A 130 -7.40 8.73 -15.45
CA ILE A 130 -6.51 7.66 -15.90
C ILE A 130 -7.17 6.76 -16.97
N SER A 131 -8.47 6.55 -16.90
CA SER A 131 -9.25 5.78 -17.88
C SER A 131 -9.18 6.34 -19.31
N LYS A 132 -8.77 7.61 -19.48
CA LYS A 132 -8.56 8.26 -20.78
C LYS A 132 -7.08 8.32 -21.19
N LEU A 133 -6.21 7.68 -20.43
CA LEU A 133 -4.78 7.63 -20.72
C LEU A 133 -4.37 6.25 -21.26
N ASN A 134 -3.38 6.26 -22.15
CA ASN A 134 -2.68 5.05 -22.56
C ASN A 134 -1.37 5.01 -21.80
N ILE A 135 -1.19 3.98 -21.01
CA ILE A 135 0.00 3.76 -20.20
C ILE A 135 0.87 2.68 -20.85
N ALA A 136 2.17 2.87 -20.84
CA ALA A 136 3.12 1.87 -21.30
C ALA A 136 4.09 1.52 -20.16
N TRP A 137 4.32 0.22 -19.99
CA TRP A 137 5.41 -0.31 -19.18
C TRP A 137 6.51 -0.84 -20.08
N ILE A 138 7.74 -0.42 -19.85
CA ILE A 138 8.92 -0.92 -20.59
C ILE A 138 9.96 -1.34 -19.57
N GLY A 139 10.29 -2.62 -19.54
CA GLY A 139 11.26 -3.18 -18.58
C GLY A 139 10.93 -4.62 -18.19
N ASP A 140 11.55 -5.09 -17.11
CA ASP A 140 11.29 -6.40 -16.52
C ASP A 140 9.95 -6.44 -15.76
N SER A 141 9.38 -7.63 -15.67
CA SER A 141 8.23 -7.87 -14.80
C SER A 141 8.66 -7.90 -13.33
N ASN A 142 7.94 -7.15 -12.51
CA ASN A 142 8.16 -7.08 -11.06
C ASN A 142 6.83 -6.78 -10.33
N ASN A 143 6.90 -6.68 -9.01
CA ASN A 143 5.72 -6.43 -8.16
C ASN A 143 4.99 -5.11 -8.48
N VAL A 144 5.67 -4.11 -9.02
CA VAL A 144 5.01 -2.86 -9.45
C VAL A 144 4.21 -3.10 -10.72
N LEU A 145 4.76 -3.82 -11.71
CA LEU A 145 4.02 -4.19 -12.92
C LEU A 145 2.78 -5.03 -12.60
N ASN A 146 2.91 -6.01 -11.69
CA ASN A 146 1.76 -6.83 -11.27
C ASN A 146 0.63 -5.95 -10.72
N SER A 147 0.97 -4.99 -9.87
CA SER A 147 0.00 -4.03 -9.34
C SER A 147 -0.54 -3.08 -10.40
N LEU A 148 0.27 -2.71 -11.41
CA LEU A 148 -0.17 -1.86 -12.50
C LEU A 148 -1.17 -2.58 -13.43
N ILE A 149 -0.97 -3.89 -13.66
CA ILE A 149 -1.92 -4.74 -14.39
C ILE A 149 -3.26 -4.77 -13.64
N ALA A 150 -3.25 -5.07 -12.35
CA ALA A 150 -4.46 -5.05 -11.53
C ALA A 150 -5.15 -3.67 -11.53
N ALA A 151 -4.37 -2.59 -11.46
CA ALA A 151 -4.89 -1.23 -11.52
C ALA A 151 -5.50 -0.90 -12.89
N SER A 152 -4.94 -1.41 -14.00
CA SER A 152 -5.47 -1.18 -15.34
C SER A 152 -6.90 -1.69 -15.48
N VAL A 153 -7.20 -2.84 -14.89
CA VAL A 153 -8.55 -3.40 -14.82
C VAL A 153 -9.45 -2.57 -13.91
N LYS A 154 -8.99 -2.27 -12.69
CA LYS A 154 -9.80 -1.57 -11.68
C LYS A 154 -10.13 -0.13 -12.06
N PHE A 155 -9.23 0.57 -12.74
CA PHE A 155 -9.40 1.95 -13.19
C PHE A 155 -9.73 2.09 -14.68
N SER A 156 -9.89 0.95 -15.39
CA SER A 156 -10.32 0.90 -16.81
C SER A 156 -9.44 1.73 -17.74
N PHE A 157 -8.12 1.60 -17.65
CA PHE A 157 -7.19 2.25 -18.57
C PHE A 157 -6.43 1.24 -19.43
N ASN A 158 -5.98 1.68 -20.61
CA ASN A 158 -5.20 0.85 -21.51
C ASN A 158 -3.74 0.76 -21.02
N LEU A 159 -3.27 -0.47 -20.80
CA LEU A 159 -1.89 -0.77 -20.46
C LEU A 159 -1.23 -1.57 -21.58
N ARG A 160 -0.10 -1.07 -22.09
CA ARG A 160 0.77 -1.79 -23.02
C ARG A 160 2.04 -2.20 -22.30
N ILE A 161 2.43 -3.48 -22.44
CA ILE A 161 3.57 -4.05 -21.72
C ILE A 161 4.62 -4.49 -22.72
N GLY A 162 5.81 -3.93 -22.61
CA GLY A 162 7.01 -4.30 -23.36
C GLY A 162 8.06 -4.87 -22.42
N CYS A 163 8.06 -6.20 -22.22
CA CYS A 163 9.08 -6.90 -21.46
C CYS A 163 9.96 -7.77 -22.37
N PRO A 164 11.28 -7.89 -22.09
CA PRO A 164 12.11 -8.88 -22.75
C PRO A 164 11.58 -10.29 -22.53
N LYS A 165 11.76 -11.20 -23.48
CA LYS A 165 11.23 -12.59 -23.41
C LYS A 165 11.50 -13.30 -22.08
N LYS A 166 12.68 -13.07 -21.48
CA LYS A 166 13.09 -13.68 -20.23
C LYS A 166 12.40 -13.10 -18.99
N TYR A 167 11.83 -11.91 -19.08
CA TYR A 167 11.31 -11.13 -17.95
C TYR A 167 9.84 -10.77 -18.12
N GLN A 168 9.08 -11.64 -18.76
CA GLN A 168 7.64 -11.41 -18.95
C GLN A 168 6.83 -11.68 -17.67
N PRO A 169 5.68 -11.04 -17.49
CA PRO A 169 4.77 -11.37 -16.40
C PRO A 169 4.31 -12.82 -16.48
N GLN A 170 4.03 -13.41 -15.31
CA GLN A 170 3.45 -14.74 -15.25
C GLN A 170 2.04 -14.73 -15.89
N LYS A 171 1.68 -15.82 -16.59
CA LYS A 171 0.35 -15.93 -17.21
C LYS A 171 -0.79 -15.71 -16.23
N SER A 172 -0.70 -16.26 -15.02
CA SER A 172 -1.69 -16.10 -13.96
C SER A 172 -1.95 -14.65 -13.50
N ILE A 173 -1.14 -13.69 -13.96
CA ILE A 173 -1.31 -12.27 -13.64
C ILE A 173 -1.95 -11.53 -14.82
N ILE A 174 -1.85 -12.09 -16.03
CA ILE A 174 -2.37 -11.48 -17.26
C ILE A 174 -3.81 -11.98 -17.55
N ASP A 175 -4.09 -13.24 -17.25
CA ASP A 175 -5.41 -13.89 -17.41
C ASP A 175 -6.38 -13.40 -16.32
#